data_564166ebf4fbe24a66d43a9490317a75
#
_entry.id   564166ebf4fbe24a66d43a9490317a75
#
_cell.length_a   1.000
_cell.length_b   1.000
_cell.length_c   1.000
_cell.angle_alpha   90.00
_cell.angle_beta   90.00
_cell.angle_gamma   90.00
#
_symmetry.space_group_name_H-M   'P 1'
#
loop_
_entity.id
_entity.type
_entity.pdbx_description
1 polymer ?
#
loop_
_entity_poly.entity_id
_entity_poly.type
_entity_poly.pdbx_seq_one_letter_code
_entity_poly.pdbx_strand_id
1 'polypeptide(L)'
;MAGGFLLSSLNVSRAVKRRTAGVFSTFLFLALLAGFASLDGAAEAKSVQHIGRRDYDVVVAGGGFGGIAAAIQAARLGASVLVVEPSDWIGGQATAAGVSTMDDLSRLRSGLYLELLSKVQGYYEPMGKSTGTCYWDARSVAFEPHIGQRMLYELVDDARAGGRNTLDILLSSEVAAVSMEKNTVRGVTVRNAGGTRKVACRVLIDATEYGDVLPLAHAEYRAGNSISPFVDPNAMIQDITWVAIIQKYPEGIPDHLRVLTPLPGYELARRNYESYVTPDGMDFKGVYPVTLPVNVVSHNAYRGLPDSSNYWGYDANRENWPHISKCGVNWGNDYPGKYGWEGKRGLPTGYLENPDLRSRVERDALIKTLHYIYYMQNELGENWSVADDEYHHPVLPRAAEGLPDEWLEIVRRMPAIPYVRESRRIVGNYTLTSSELLQNSLSYRDGQTSHEFPDAIAIGGYILDLHGADTDSDMEWKFDEKAASTQINRPRGPFQVPLRTLIPRDTDGLLAAEKNLSMTRLAAGALRLQPICMMTGQAAGALAA
;
A
#
# COMPACT_ATOMS: atom_id res chain seq x y z
N MET A 1 -28.73 36.37 49.38
CA MET A 1 -30.08 35.83 49.43
C MET A 1 -29.99 34.42 48.88
N ALA A 2 -29.72 33.40 49.62
CA ALA A 2 -30.56 32.75 50.67
C ALA A 2 -31.59 31.80 50.03
N GLY A 3 -31.50 30.55 50.37
CA GLY A 3 -32.51 29.50 50.32
C GLY A 3 -32.01 28.24 49.49
N GLY A 4 -31.60 27.11 49.96
CA GLY A 4 -31.56 26.41 51.24
C GLY A 4 -32.82 25.56 51.51
N PHE A 5 -32.67 24.20 51.37
CA PHE A 5 -33.46 23.17 52.12
C PHE A 5 -33.01 21.81 51.55
N LEU A 6 -32.32 20.94 52.20
CA LEU A 6 -32.30 20.15 53.44
C LEU A 6 -33.39 19.08 53.60
N LEU A 7 -32.94 17.85 53.78
CA LEU A 7 -33.45 16.71 54.57
C LEU A 7 -34.58 15.87 53.92
N SER A 8 -34.60 14.56 54.06
CA SER A 8 -34.20 13.65 55.16
C SER A 8 -34.24 12.16 54.77
N SER A 9 -33.32 11.46 55.29
CA SER A 9 -33.22 10.08 55.75
C SER A 9 -34.49 9.27 56.03
N LEU A 10 -34.44 7.97 55.75
CA LEU A 10 -34.96 6.92 56.63
C LEU A 10 -34.25 5.58 56.43
N ASN A 11 -33.55 5.15 57.47
CA ASN A 11 -33.06 3.80 57.73
C ASN A 11 -34.22 2.90 58.18
N VAL A 12 -34.27 1.65 57.72
CA VAL A 12 -34.75 0.54 58.54
C VAL A 12 -33.95 -0.74 58.22
N SER A 13 -33.30 -1.24 59.27
CA SER A 13 -32.63 -2.52 59.38
C SER A 13 -33.62 -3.67 59.62
N ARG A 14 -33.29 -4.88 59.18
CA ARG A 14 -33.21 -6.09 60.00
C ARG A 14 -32.91 -7.36 59.21
N ALA A 15 -31.87 -7.95 59.64
CA ALA A 15 -31.37 -9.30 59.57
C ALA A 15 -32.41 -10.43 59.58
N VAL A 16 -32.11 -11.54 58.85
CA VAL A 16 -32.19 -12.94 59.29
C VAL A 16 -31.42 -13.90 58.35
N LYS A 17 -30.38 -14.51 58.93
CA LYS A 17 -29.83 -15.90 58.83
C LYS A 17 -29.65 -16.62 57.48
N ARG A 18 -28.37 -16.81 57.13
CA ARG A 18 -27.58 -18.08 57.06
C ARG A 18 -28.24 -19.33 56.42
N ARG A 19 -27.56 -19.77 55.39
CA ARG A 19 -26.88 -21.07 55.11
C ARG A 19 -27.20 -21.58 53.72
N THR A 20 -26.12 -22.08 53.11
CA THR A 20 -26.00 -22.89 51.89
C THR A 20 -25.81 -22.13 50.60
N ALA A 21 -24.57 -21.99 50.21
CA ALA A 21 -24.08 -22.05 48.82
C ALA A 21 -22.57 -21.72 48.77
N GLY A 22 -21.79 -22.64 49.06
CA GLY A 22 -20.40 -22.67 48.62
C GLY A 22 -20.27 -23.91 47.74
N VAL A 23 -20.33 -23.78 46.41
CA VAL A 23 -19.79 -24.70 45.42
C VAL A 23 -20.06 -24.22 43.98
N PHE A 24 -20.91 -23.22 43.74
CA PHE A 24 -21.25 -22.83 42.34
C PHE A 24 -20.52 -21.59 41.79
N SER A 25 -19.59 -20.98 42.55
CA SER A 25 -18.92 -19.74 42.10
C SER A 25 -17.51 -19.93 41.51
N THR A 26 -16.95 -21.15 41.58
CA THR A 26 -15.58 -21.41 41.09
C THR A 26 -15.55 -21.94 39.65
N PHE A 27 -16.67 -22.45 39.13
CA PHE A 27 -16.76 -22.96 37.75
C PHE A 27 -17.15 -21.89 36.73
N LEU A 28 -17.71 -20.77 37.14
CA LEU A 28 -18.10 -19.69 36.21
C LEU A 28 -16.96 -18.72 35.94
N PHE A 29 -15.96 -18.62 36.81
CA PHE A 29 -14.77 -17.77 36.61
C PHE A 29 -13.69 -18.44 35.79
N LEU A 30 -13.61 -19.77 35.77
CA LEU A 30 -12.70 -20.52 34.89
C LEU A 30 -13.22 -20.67 33.47
N ALA A 31 -14.53 -20.55 33.23
CA ALA A 31 -15.11 -20.54 31.89
C ALA A 31 -15.02 -19.17 31.20
N LEU A 32 -14.88 -18.08 31.96
CA LEU A 32 -14.66 -16.72 31.42
C LEU A 32 -13.18 -16.41 31.15
N LEU A 33 -12.23 -17.09 31.81
CA LEU A 33 -10.79 -16.97 31.54
C LEU A 33 -10.32 -17.93 30.41
N ALA A 34 -11.07 -18.98 30.10
CA ALA A 34 -10.81 -19.83 28.93
C ALA A 34 -11.43 -19.30 27.64
N GLY A 35 -12.28 -18.28 27.71
CA GLY A 35 -12.91 -17.64 26.56
C GLY A 35 -12.14 -16.44 25.99
N PHE A 36 -11.11 -15.95 26.68
CA PHE A 36 -10.28 -14.82 26.22
C PHE A 36 -8.88 -15.23 25.70
N ALA A 37 -8.53 -16.51 25.76
CA ALA A 37 -7.24 -17.02 25.31
C ALA A 37 -7.26 -17.69 23.93
N SER A 38 -8.29 -17.45 23.11
CA SER A 38 -8.40 -18.06 21.76
C SER A 38 -9.10 -17.17 20.73
N LEU A 39 -8.98 -15.84 20.86
CA LEU A 39 -9.40 -14.89 19.81
C LEU A 39 -8.22 -14.25 19.07
N ASP A 40 -6.99 -14.65 19.37
CA ASP A 40 -5.82 -14.47 18.52
C ASP A 40 -5.63 -15.66 17.54
N GLY A 41 -6.72 -16.27 17.18
CA GLY A 41 -6.78 -17.16 16.03
C GLY A 41 -6.61 -16.31 14.78
N ALA A 42 -5.44 -16.40 14.15
CA ALA A 42 -5.22 -16.04 12.78
C ALA A 42 -6.53 -16.25 12.00
N ALA A 43 -6.97 -15.23 11.27
CA ALA A 43 -7.94 -15.42 10.22
C ALA A 43 -7.32 -16.48 9.30
N GLU A 44 -7.67 -17.74 9.51
CA GLU A 44 -7.29 -18.82 8.60
C GLU A 44 -7.67 -18.34 7.22
N ALA A 45 -6.65 -18.09 6.41
CA ALA A 45 -6.80 -17.91 5.00
C ALA A 45 -7.54 -19.16 4.52
N LYS A 46 -8.87 -19.06 4.37
CA LYS A 46 -9.68 -20.13 3.83
C LYS A 46 -9.14 -20.40 2.45
N SER A 47 -8.32 -21.45 2.40
CA SER A 47 -7.74 -22.10 1.25
C SER A 47 -8.59 -21.95 0.00
N VAL A 48 -7.88 -21.68 -1.11
CA VAL A 48 -8.26 -21.88 -2.52
C VAL A 48 -9.77 -22.10 -2.69
N GLN A 49 -10.53 -21.02 -2.73
CA GLN A 49 -11.96 -21.14 -2.96
C GLN A 49 -12.15 -21.69 -4.36
N HIS A 50 -12.78 -22.85 -4.43
CA HIS A 50 -13.26 -23.42 -5.68
C HIS A 50 -14.30 -22.45 -6.25
N ILE A 51 -13.92 -21.64 -7.25
CA ILE A 51 -14.89 -20.81 -7.95
C ILE A 51 -15.88 -21.78 -8.63
N GLY A 52 -17.10 -21.85 -8.11
CA GLY A 52 -18.17 -22.64 -8.73
C GLY A 52 -18.61 -22.08 -10.07
N ARG A 53 -18.46 -20.75 -10.25
CA ARG A 53 -18.98 -19.97 -11.36
C ARG A 53 -17.96 -19.83 -12.50
N ARG A 54 -18.42 -19.76 -13.75
CA ARG A 54 -17.59 -19.59 -14.95
C ARG A 54 -17.84 -18.28 -15.67
N ASP A 55 -18.74 -17.45 -15.19
CA ASP A 55 -19.14 -16.18 -15.75
C ASP A 55 -19.37 -15.15 -14.64
N TYR A 56 -18.89 -13.94 -14.87
CA TYR A 56 -19.07 -12.78 -13.99
C TYR A 56 -19.43 -11.56 -14.85
N ASP A 57 -20.12 -10.59 -14.26
CA ASP A 57 -20.31 -9.31 -14.93
C ASP A 57 -18.96 -8.58 -15.00
N VAL A 58 -18.20 -8.60 -13.90
CA VAL A 58 -16.91 -7.92 -13.79
C VAL A 58 -15.83 -8.88 -13.30
N VAL A 59 -14.69 -8.89 -13.98
CA VAL A 59 -13.45 -9.48 -13.47
C VAL A 59 -12.48 -8.34 -13.18
N VAL A 60 -11.89 -8.35 -11.98
CA VAL A 60 -10.86 -7.41 -11.55
C VAL A 60 -9.53 -8.17 -11.46
N ALA A 61 -8.58 -7.82 -12.28
CA ALA A 61 -7.23 -8.34 -12.24
C ALA A 61 -6.38 -7.44 -11.33
N GLY A 62 -5.90 -8.00 -10.21
CA GLY A 62 -5.21 -7.29 -9.15
C GLY A 62 -6.14 -6.88 -8.00
N GLY A 63 -5.74 -7.24 -6.78
CA GLY A 63 -6.45 -6.95 -5.53
C GLY A 63 -5.84 -5.77 -4.76
N GLY A 64 -5.15 -4.84 -5.45
CA GLY A 64 -4.65 -3.60 -4.86
C GLY A 64 -5.78 -2.68 -4.39
N PHE A 65 -5.44 -1.49 -3.89
CA PHE A 65 -6.45 -0.54 -3.39
C PHE A 65 -7.49 -0.18 -4.46
N GLY A 66 -7.05 0.06 -5.70
CA GLY A 66 -7.95 0.34 -6.81
C GLY A 66 -8.81 -0.87 -7.16
N GLY A 67 -8.21 -2.06 -7.21
CA GLY A 67 -8.92 -3.29 -7.55
C GLY A 67 -9.97 -3.69 -6.52
N ILE A 68 -9.64 -3.64 -5.24
CA ILE A 68 -10.59 -3.95 -4.17
C ILE A 68 -11.71 -2.91 -4.11
N ALA A 69 -11.39 -1.62 -4.27
CA ALA A 69 -12.41 -0.57 -4.32
C ALA A 69 -13.35 -0.74 -5.51
N ALA A 70 -12.82 -1.12 -6.67
CA ALA A 70 -13.62 -1.42 -7.86
C ALA A 70 -14.55 -2.61 -7.62
N ALA A 71 -14.02 -3.69 -7.04
CA ALA A 71 -14.79 -4.88 -6.76
C ALA A 71 -15.93 -4.63 -5.76
N ILE A 72 -15.63 -3.94 -4.65
CA ILE A 72 -16.63 -3.57 -3.63
C ILE A 72 -17.73 -2.72 -4.26
N GLN A 73 -17.35 -1.67 -5.03
CA GLN A 73 -18.33 -0.76 -5.61
C GLN A 73 -19.20 -1.45 -6.66
N ALA A 74 -18.62 -2.28 -7.53
CA ALA A 74 -19.38 -3.02 -8.53
C ALA A 74 -20.36 -4.00 -7.86
N ALA A 75 -19.93 -4.71 -6.83
CA ALA A 75 -20.80 -5.63 -6.06
C ALA A 75 -21.95 -4.88 -5.35
N ARG A 76 -21.68 -3.72 -4.75
CA ARG A 76 -22.72 -2.86 -4.12
C ARG A 76 -23.77 -2.40 -5.12
N LEU A 77 -23.40 -2.24 -6.39
CA LEU A 77 -24.32 -1.88 -7.49
C LEU A 77 -25.02 -3.09 -8.11
N GLY A 78 -24.72 -4.29 -7.66
CA GLY A 78 -25.43 -5.52 -8.05
C GLY A 78 -24.72 -6.38 -9.11
N ALA A 79 -23.49 -6.04 -9.50
CA ALA A 79 -22.70 -6.88 -10.39
C ALA A 79 -22.16 -8.12 -9.68
N SER A 80 -22.04 -9.23 -10.40
CA SER A 80 -21.24 -10.38 -9.96
C SER A 80 -19.77 -10.11 -10.28
N VAL A 81 -18.89 -10.23 -9.27
CA VAL A 81 -17.49 -9.80 -9.35
C VAL A 81 -16.54 -10.92 -8.96
N LEU A 82 -15.48 -11.10 -9.73
CA LEU A 82 -14.32 -11.90 -9.38
C LEU A 82 -13.07 -11.03 -9.31
N VAL A 83 -12.38 -11.05 -8.17
CA VAL A 83 -11.03 -10.49 -8.02
C VAL A 83 -10.01 -11.61 -8.19
N VAL A 84 -8.97 -11.39 -9.00
CA VAL A 84 -7.84 -12.29 -9.23
C VAL A 84 -6.57 -11.59 -8.76
N GLU A 85 -5.99 -12.06 -7.64
CA GLU A 85 -4.83 -11.44 -7.00
C GLU A 85 -3.63 -12.40 -6.98
N PRO A 86 -2.46 -11.99 -7.53
CA PRO A 86 -1.27 -12.84 -7.59
C PRO A 86 -0.67 -13.16 -6.22
N SER A 87 -0.77 -12.26 -5.25
CA SER A 87 -0.26 -12.48 -3.90
C SER A 87 -1.28 -13.23 -3.02
N ASP A 88 -0.88 -13.57 -1.82
CA ASP A 88 -1.77 -14.11 -0.78
C ASP A 88 -2.45 -13.01 0.07
N TRP A 89 -2.27 -11.73 -0.31
CA TRP A 89 -2.81 -10.56 0.38
C TRP A 89 -3.57 -9.63 -0.55
N ILE A 90 -4.67 -9.03 -0.07
CA ILE A 90 -5.37 -7.92 -0.75
C ILE A 90 -4.88 -6.57 -0.21
N GLY A 91 -5.05 -5.50 -1.01
CA GLY A 91 -4.73 -4.12 -0.64
C GLY A 91 -3.43 -3.58 -1.26
N GLY A 92 -2.67 -4.41 -2.00
CA GLY A 92 -1.52 -4.02 -2.81
C GLY A 92 -0.51 -3.17 -2.05
N GLN A 93 -0.26 -1.96 -2.57
CA GLN A 93 0.79 -1.07 -2.05
C GLN A 93 0.68 -0.78 -0.54
N ALA A 94 -0.53 -0.73 0.03
CA ALA A 94 -0.72 -0.35 1.43
C ALA A 94 -0.65 -1.53 2.42
N THR A 95 -0.83 -2.75 1.94
CA THR A 95 -0.82 -3.96 2.77
C THR A 95 0.23 -4.95 2.27
N ALA A 96 0.00 -5.61 1.13
CA ALA A 96 0.89 -6.62 0.57
C ALA A 96 2.32 -6.10 0.31
N ALA A 97 2.49 -4.81 -0.04
CA ALA A 97 3.79 -4.15 -0.23
C ALA A 97 4.23 -3.29 0.99
N GLY A 98 3.44 -3.21 2.06
CA GLY A 98 3.86 -2.64 3.34
C GLY A 98 3.94 -1.11 3.44
N VAL A 99 3.41 -0.34 2.47
CA VAL A 99 3.37 1.14 2.55
C VAL A 99 2.06 1.57 3.22
N SER A 100 1.96 1.34 4.51
CA SER A 100 0.72 1.43 5.29
C SER A 100 0.51 2.77 6.00
N THR A 101 1.24 3.79 5.62
CA THR A 101 0.95 5.19 5.94
C THR A 101 0.38 5.87 4.71
N MET A 102 -0.80 6.45 4.83
CA MET A 102 -1.50 7.06 3.70
C MET A 102 -0.86 8.37 3.27
N ASP A 103 -0.44 8.44 2.03
CA ASP A 103 0.10 9.65 1.42
C ASP A 103 -1.05 10.59 1.02
N ASP A 104 -1.62 11.28 2.02
CA ASP A 104 -2.85 12.05 1.93
C ASP A 104 -2.64 13.52 2.37
N LEU A 105 -1.90 14.29 1.58
CA LEU A 105 -1.64 15.70 1.88
C LEU A 105 -2.87 16.59 1.71
N SER A 106 -3.78 16.26 0.79
CA SER A 106 -4.99 17.05 0.54
C SER A 106 -6.04 16.88 1.62
N ARG A 107 -6.08 15.72 2.28
CA ARG A 107 -7.11 15.30 3.25
C ARG A 107 -8.53 15.36 2.71
N LEU A 108 -8.67 15.33 1.41
CA LEU A 108 -9.96 15.25 0.73
C LEU A 108 -10.39 13.77 0.68
N ARG A 109 -11.01 13.35 1.77
CA ARG A 109 -11.38 11.95 2.03
C ARG A 109 -12.85 11.73 1.70
N SER A 110 -13.14 10.77 0.84
CA SER A 110 -14.51 10.46 0.44
C SER A 110 -14.66 8.99 0.03
N GLY A 111 -15.90 8.53 -0.11
CA GLY A 111 -16.24 7.20 -0.58
C GLY A 111 -15.58 6.08 0.21
N LEU A 112 -15.20 5.01 -0.46
CA LEU A 112 -14.56 3.83 0.15
C LEU A 112 -13.25 4.17 0.87
N TYR A 113 -12.51 5.17 0.41
CA TYR A 113 -11.30 5.61 1.11
C TYR A 113 -11.62 6.15 2.51
N LEU A 114 -12.64 6.99 2.66
CA LEU A 114 -13.09 7.46 3.97
C LEU A 114 -13.63 6.32 4.83
N GLU A 115 -14.38 5.37 4.24
CA GLU A 115 -14.89 4.20 4.96
C GLU A 115 -13.75 3.36 5.54
N LEU A 116 -12.71 3.08 4.74
CA LEU A 116 -11.51 2.37 5.19
C LEU A 116 -10.83 3.08 6.36
N LEU A 117 -10.56 4.39 6.22
CA LEU A 117 -9.90 5.16 7.27
C LEU A 117 -10.72 5.18 8.56
N SER A 118 -12.06 5.27 8.44
CA SER A 118 -12.96 5.24 9.61
C SER A 118 -12.91 3.88 10.31
N LYS A 119 -12.87 2.77 9.58
CA LYS A 119 -12.70 1.43 10.16
C LYS A 119 -11.34 1.27 10.84
N VAL A 120 -10.27 1.74 10.22
CA VAL A 120 -8.91 1.72 10.79
C VAL A 120 -8.87 2.52 12.10
N GLN A 121 -9.36 3.75 12.09
CA GLN A 121 -9.38 4.60 13.28
C GLN A 121 -10.25 3.98 14.40
N GLY A 122 -11.42 3.46 14.04
CA GLY A 122 -12.32 2.78 14.98
C GLY A 122 -11.72 1.51 15.59
N TYR A 123 -10.79 0.85 14.90
CA TYR A 123 -10.05 -0.29 15.45
C TYR A 123 -9.06 0.13 16.55
N TYR A 124 -8.29 1.21 16.33
CA TYR A 124 -7.24 1.64 17.25
C TYR A 124 -7.74 2.50 18.41
N GLU A 125 -8.83 3.25 18.23
CA GLU A 125 -9.37 4.17 19.23
C GLU A 125 -9.67 3.52 20.60
N PRO A 126 -10.34 2.35 20.68
CA PRO A 126 -10.59 1.66 21.94
C PRO A 126 -9.33 1.22 22.69
N MET A 127 -8.21 1.07 21.97
CA MET A 127 -6.92 0.70 22.53
C MET A 127 -6.11 1.92 23.00
N GLY A 128 -6.62 3.13 22.77
CA GLY A 128 -5.89 4.36 23.05
C GLY A 128 -4.69 4.61 22.12
N LYS A 129 -4.61 3.90 20.99
CA LYS A 129 -3.53 4.03 20.02
C LYS A 129 -3.84 5.12 18.98
N SER A 130 -2.86 5.96 18.68
CA SER A 130 -2.97 6.95 17.61
C SER A 130 -2.65 6.34 16.26
N THR A 131 -3.42 6.69 15.23
CA THR A 131 -3.09 6.44 13.83
C THR A 131 -2.26 7.55 13.20
N GLY A 132 -2.07 8.69 13.90
CA GLY A 132 -1.27 9.83 13.47
C GLY A 132 0.20 9.69 13.88
N THR A 133 0.85 8.61 13.49
CA THR A 133 2.22 8.24 13.92
C THR A 133 3.28 8.47 12.86
N CYS A 134 2.89 8.97 11.69
CA CYS A 134 3.82 9.32 10.63
C CYS A 134 4.67 10.52 11.04
N TYR A 135 5.99 10.38 10.97
CA TYR A 135 6.93 11.40 11.41
C TYR A 135 6.76 12.75 10.67
N TRP A 136 6.64 12.71 9.35
CA TRP A 136 6.60 13.94 8.53
C TRP A 136 5.19 14.53 8.39
N ASP A 137 4.12 13.79 8.63
CA ASP A 137 2.75 14.31 8.69
C ASP A 137 1.86 13.51 9.64
N ALA A 138 1.69 14.02 10.84
CA ALA A 138 0.84 13.47 11.88
C ALA A 138 -0.65 13.34 11.53
N ARG A 139 -1.07 13.95 10.45
CA ARG A 139 -2.47 13.92 10.00
C ARG A 139 -2.71 12.81 8.99
N SER A 140 -1.64 12.24 8.46
CA SER A 140 -1.71 11.00 7.68
C SER A 140 -2.10 9.83 8.56
N VAL A 141 -3.02 9.00 8.10
CA VAL A 141 -3.44 7.80 8.83
C VAL A 141 -2.44 6.69 8.54
N ALA A 142 -1.86 6.16 9.58
CA ALA A 142 -1.02 4.97 9.54
C ALA A 142 -1.74 3.79 10.19
N PHE A 143 -1.43 2.58 9.73
CA PHE A 143 -1.94 1.33 10.29
C PHE A 143 -0.94 0.20 10.06
N GLU A 144 -1.05 -0.82 10.88
CA GLU A 144 -0.30 -2.06 10.67
C GLU A 144 -0.87 -2.77 9.43
N PRO A 145 -0.03 -3.28 8.49
CA PRO A 145 -0.49 -3.89 7.24
C PRO A 145 -1.55 -4.96 7.42
N HIS A 146 -1.42 -5.85 8.42
CA HIS A 146 -2.39 -6.90 8.70
C HIS A 146 -3.75 -6.33 9.15
N ILE A 147 -3.76 -5.21 9.88
CA ILE A 147 -5.00 -4.51 10.24
C ILE A 147 -5.63 -3.85 9.02
N GLY A 148 -4.81 -3.22 8.16
CA GLY A 148 -5.30 -2.68 6.89
C GLY A 148 -5.98 -3.75 6.02
N GLN A 149 -5.37 -4.92 5.89
CA GLN A 149 -5.94 -6.07 5.19
C GLN A 149 -7.27 -6.52 5.83
N ARG A 150 -7.30 -6.63 7.16
CA ARG A 150 -8.52 -6.99 7.89
C ARG A 150 -9.65 -6.00 7.61
N MET A 151 -9.39 -4.68 7.67
CA MET A 151 -10.39 -3.66 7.40
C MET A 151 -10.92 -3.71 5.95
N LEU A 152 -10.05 -4.06 4.99
CA LEU A 152 -10.48 -4.29 3.61
C LEU A 152 -11.40 -5.51 3.50
N TYR A 153 -11.10 -6.61 4.20
CA TYR A 153 -12.01 -7.78 4.22
C TYR A 153 -13.35 -7.44 4.88
N GLU A 154 -13.37 -6.62 5.92
CA GLU A 154 -14.63 -6.14 6.51
C GLU A 154 -15.47 -5.33 5.50
N LEU A 155 -14.83 -4.47 4.67
CA LEU A 155 -15.54 -3.75 3.60
C LEU A 155 -16.05 -4.70 2.50
N VAL A 156 -15.30 -5.75 2.18
CA VAL A 156 -15.72 -6.81 1.25
C VAL A 156 -16.93 -7.57 1.80
N ASP A 157 -16.91 -7.92 3.07
CA ASP A 157 -18.00 -8.65 3.73
C ASP A 157 -19.26 -7.77 3.87
N ASP A 158 -19.11 -6.47 4.14
CA ASP A 158 -20.21 -5.50 4.11
C ASP A 158 -20.85 -5.43 2.71
N ALA A 159 -20.03 -5.45 1.64
CA ALA A 159 -20.53 -5.46 0.27
C ALA A 159 -21.27 -6.77 -0.07
N ARG A 160 -20.78 -7.91 0.39
CA ARG A 160 -21.43 -9.22 0.24
C ARG A 160 -22.75 -9.28 0.96
N ALA A 161 -22.82 -8.77 2.19
CA ALA A 161 -24.04 -8.76 3.00
C ALA A 161 -25.14 -7.85 2.43
N GLY A 162 -24.76 -6.73 1.84
CA GLY A 162 -25.69 -5.76 1.22
C GLY A 162 -26.12 -6.09 -0.20
N GLY A 163 -25.43 -7.02 -0.86
CA GLY A 163 -25.62 -7.34 -2.28
C GLY A 163 -26.47 -8.56 -2.55
N ARG A 164 -27.11 -8.57 -3.70
CA ARG A 164 -27.82 -9.77 -4.23
C ARG A 164 -26.89 -10.69 -5.02
N ASN A 165 -25.65 -10.26 -5.30
CA ASN A 165 -24.70 -10.92 -6.19
C ASN A 165 -23.40 -11.30 -5.47
N THR A 166 -22.59 -12.14 -6.13
CA THR A 166 -21.35 -12.66 -5.56
C THR A 166 -20.21 -11.67 -5.73
N LEU A 167 -19.36 -11.57 -4.70
CA LEU A 167 -18.03 -10.98 -4.76
C LEU A 167 -17.04 -12.06 -4.33
N ASP A 168 -16.34 -12.64 -5.29
CA ASP A 168 -15.36 -13.69 -5.06
C ASP A 168 -13.94 -13.13 -5.16
N ILE A 169 -13.04 -13.59 -4.30
CA ILE A 169 -11.63 -13.22 -4.30
C ILE A 169 -10.79 -14.48 -4.46
N LEU A 170 -9.93 -14.50 -5.44
CA LEU A 170 -9.01 -15.59 -5.74
C LEU A 170 -7.59 -15.11 -5.55
N LEU A 171 -7.00 -15.47 -4.43
CA LEU A 171 -5.60 -15.17 -4.09
C LEU A 171 -4.64 -16.17 -4.75
N SER A 172 -3.35 -15.84 -4.76
CA SER A 172 -2.28 -16.66 -5.37
C SER A 172 -2.64 -17.09 -6.80
N SER A 173 -3.25 -16.18 -7.55
CA SER A 173 -3.81 -16.42 -8.87
C SER A 173 -3.58 -15.21 -9.78
N GLU A 174 -3.32 -15.45 -11.06
CA GLU A 174 -3.05 -14.41 -12.03
C GLU A 174 -3.91 -14.53 -13.30
N VAL A 175 -4.16 -13.44 -13.97
CA VAL A 175 -4.72 -13.43 -15.31
C VAL A 175 -3.59 -13.74 -16.30
N ALA A 176 -3.61 -14.96 -16.84
CA ALA A 176 -2.58 -15.44 -17.76
C ALA A 176 -2.89 -15.13 -19.24
N ALA A 177 -4.14 -14.87 -19.60
CA ALA A 177 -4.55 -14.48 -20.95
C ALA A 177 -5.91 -13.77 -20.92
N VAL A 178 -6.15 -12.94 -21.91
CA VAL A 178 -7.44 -12.28 -22.16
C VAL A 178 -8.06 -12.83 -23.44
N SER A 179 -9.34 -13.17 -23.38
CA SER A 179 -10.13 -13.59 -24.53
C SER A 179 -10.75 -12.38 -25.22
N MET A 180 -10.36 -12.13 -26.44
CA MET A 180 -10.81 -11.00 -27.24
C MET A 180 -11.73 -11.45 -28.38
N GLU A 181 -12.75 -10.65 -28.66
CA GLU A 181 -13.52 -10.68 -29.91
C GLU A 181 -13.32 -9.34 -30.62
N LYS A 182 -12.50 -9.34 -31.68
CA LYS A 182 -11.97 -8.10 -32.28
C LYS A 182 -11.24 -7.27 -31.21
N ASN A 183 -11.75 -6.07 -30.91
CA ASN A 183 -11.22 -5.17 -29.89
C ASN A 183 -12.00 -5.22 -28.55
N THR A 184 -12.90 -6.18 -28.37
CA THR A 184 -13.76 -6.28 -27.19
C THR A 184 -13.33 -7.45 -26.29
N VAL A 185 -13.14 -7.20 -25.01
CA VAL A 185 -12.88 -8.24 -23.99
C VAL A 185 -14.13 -9.11 -23.82
N ARG A 186 -13.94 -10.45 -23.73
CA ARG A 186 -14.99 -11.45 -23.50
C ARG A 186 -14.72 -12.32 -22.28
N GLY A 187 -13.54 -12.29 -21.73
CA GLY A 187 -13.16 -13.09 -20.58
C GLY A 187 -11.67 -13.20 -20.39
N VAL A 188 -11.29 -13.99 -19.40
CA VAL A 188 -9.89 -14.19 -19.01
C VAL A 188 -9.59 -15.67 -18.84
N THR A 189 -8.31 -16.02 -18.92
CA THR A 189 -7.80 -17.29 -18.40
C THR A 189 -7.06 -17.00 -17.10
N VAL A 190 -7.56 -17.54 -16.02
CA VAL A 190 -6.93 -17.45 -14.70
C VAL A 190 -6.01 -18.64 -14.51
N ARG A 191 -4.82 -18.43 -13.95
CA ARG A 191 -3.82 -19.44 -13.61
C ARG A 191 -3.50 -19.39 -12.11
N ASN A 192 -3.37 -20.54 -11.49
CA ASN A 192 -2.84 -20.71 -10.13
C ASN A 192 -2.16 -22.09 -10.01
N ALA A 193 -1.75 -22.48 -8.79
CA ALA A 193 -1.14 -23.78 -8.54
C ALA A 193 -2.03 -25.00 -8.94
N GLY A 194 -3.36 -24.82 -8.96
CA GLY A 194 -4.31 -25.85 -9.38
C GLY A 194 -4.51 -25.96 -10.90
N GLY A 195 -3.82 -25.13 -11.68
CA GLY A 195 -3.91 -25.12 -13.15
C GLY A 195 -4.54 -23.85 -13.72
N THR A 196 -5.15 -23.97 -14.90
CA THR A 196 -5.76 -22.84 -15.61
C THR A 196 -7.27 -23.00 -15.75
N ARG A 197 -7.98 -21.87 -15.71
CA ARG A 197 -9.43 -21.84 -15.86
C ARG A 197 -9.88 -20.63 -16.70
N LYS A 198 -10.78 -20.85 -17.64
CA LYS A 198 -11.43 -19.78 -18.40
C LYS A 198 -12.63 -19.24 -17.62
N VAL A 199 -12.73 -17.91 -17.56
CA VAL A 199 -13.81 -17.16 -16.93
C VAL A 199 -14.30 -16.12 -17.93
N ALA A 200 -15.59 -16.14 -18.25
CA ALA A 200 -16.21 -15.11 -19.09
C ALA A 200 -16.50 -13.86 -18.25
N CYS A 201 -16.39 -12.69 -18.87
CA CYS A 201 -16.82 -11.43 -18.25
C CYS A 201 -17.32 -10.43 -19.28
N ARG A 202 -18.13 -9.47 -18.82
CA ARG A 202 -18.58 -8.34 -19.63
C ARG A 202 -17.57 -7.20 -19.59
N VAL A 203 -16.99 -6.96 -18.40
CA VAL A 203 -15.96 -5.94 -18.17
C VAL A 203 -14.78 -6.57 -17.43
N LEU A 204 -13.58 -6.27 -17.88
CA LEU A 204 -12.31 -6.56 -17.23
C LEU A 204 -11.73 -5.24 -16.70
N ILE A 205 -11.38 -5.20 -15.42
CA ILE A 205 -10.70 -4.07 -14.83
C ILE A 205 -9.24 -4.48 -14.60
N ASP A 206 -8.30 -3.77 -15.23
CA ASP A 206 -6.87 -3.93 -14.90
C ASP A 206 -6.54 -3.05 -13.70
N ALA A 207 -6.28 -3.71 -12.58
CA ALA A 207 -5.78 -3.13 -11.34
C ALA A 207 -4.49 -3.84 -10.89
N THR A 208 -3.75 -4.42 -11.83
CA THR A 208 -2.46 -5.06 -11.54
C THR A 208 -1.39 -4.01 -11.26
N GLU A 209 -0.43 -4.37 -10.40
CA GLU A 209 0.67 -3.47 -10.00
C GLU A 209 1.51 -2.99 -11.21
N TYR A 210 1.56 -3.79 -12.27
CA TYR A 210 2.41 -3.57 -13.44
C TYR A 210 1.65 -3.19 -14.72
N GLY A 211 0.30 -3.20 -14.69
CA GLY A 211 -0.51 -3.08 -15.90
C GLY A 211 -0.37 -4.30 -16.82
N ASP A 212 -0.25 -5.49 -16.23
CA ASP A 212 0.07 -6.74 -16.97
C ASP A 212 -1.08 -7.21 -17.88
N VAL A 213 -2.31 -6.77 -17.63
CA VAL A 213 -3.46 -7.10 -18.47
C VAL A 213 -3.47 -6.32 -19.78
N LEU A 214 -2.89 -5.11 -19.81
CA LEU A 214 -2.91 -4.24 -20.98
C LEU A 214 -2.33 -4.92 -22.24
N PRO A 215 -1.10 -5.49 -22.19
CA PRO A 215 -0.57 -6.23 -23.33
C PRO A 215 -1.37 -7.50 -23.69
N LEU A 216 -1.94 -8.18 -22.68
CA LEU A 216 -2.75 -9.39 -22.91
C LEU A 216 -4.09 -9.07 -23.61
N ALA A 217 -4.62 -7.87 -23.39
CA ALA A 217 -5.83 -7.35 -24.04
C ALA A 217 -5.54 -6.60 -25.35
N HIS A 218 -4.28 -6.55 -25.80
CA HIS A 218 -3.81 -5.77 -26.94
C HIS A 218 -4.18 -4.28 -26.85
N ALA A 219 -4.35 -3.76 -25.63
CA ALA A 219 -4.62 -2.35 -25.40
C ALA A 219 -3.35 -1.53 -25.59
N GLU A 220 -3.48 -0.35 -26.17
CA GLU A 220 -2.36 0.57 -26.33
C GLU A 220 -1.93 1.16 -24.97
N TYR A 221 -0.63 1.19 -24.68
CA TYR A 221 -0.11 1.70 -23.41
C TYR A 221 1.24 2.40 -23.57
N ARG A 222 1.67 3.07 -22.50
CA ARG A 222 2.99 3.68 -22.32
C ARG A 222 3.69 3.06 -21.12
N ALA A 223 5.01 2.92 -21.21
CA ALA A 223 5.87 2.49 -20.10
C ALA A 223 7.00 3.50 -19.90
N GLY A 224 7.24 3.90 -18.67
CA GLY A 224 8.24 4.93 -18.38
C GLY A 224 7.95 6.22 -19.14
N ASN A 225 8.99 6.80 -19.70
CA ASN A 225 8.89 7.97 -20.57
C ASN A 225 8.83 7.63 -22.08
N SER A 226 8.49 6.39 -22.41
CA SER A 226 8.24 5.98 -23.79
C SER A 226 6.93 6.54 -24.32
N ILE A 227 6.92 6.81 -25.64
CA ILE A 227 5.73 7.25 -26.36
C ILE A 227 5.11 6.06 -27.06
N SER A 228 3.84 5.72 -26.74
CA SER A 228 3.09 4.71 -27.45
C SER A 228 3.01 5.03 -28.97
N PRO A 229 2.96 4.01 -29.87
CA PRO A 229 2.75 2.60 -29.56
C PRO A 229 4.01 1.80 -29.24
N PHE A 230 5.17 2.42 -29.25
CA PHE A 230 6.44 1.75 -29.03
C PHE A 230 6.96 2.00 -27.62
N VAL A 231 7.33 0.92 -26.92
CA VAL A 231 8.09 1.01 -25.67
C VAL A 231 9.57 1.10 -26.01
N ASP A 232 10.19 2.22 -25.64
CA ASP A 232 11.64 2.37 -25.77
C ASP A 232 12.34 1.53 -24.68
N PRO A 233 13.18 0.55 -25.06
CA PRO A 233 13.91 -0.26 -24.08
C PRO A 233 14.94 0.53 -23.28
N ASN A 234 15.33 1.72 -23.76
CA ASN A 234 16.25 2.62 -23.05
C ASN A 234 15.52 3.62 -22.14
N ALA A 235 14.19 3.69 -22.21
CA ALA A 235 13.40 4.51 -21.31
C ALA A 235 13.44 3.95 -19.90
N MET A 236 13.30 4.84 -18.93
CA MET A 236 13.40 4.50 -17.52
C MET A 236 12.06 4.65 -16.82
N ILE A 237 11.84 3.81 -15.82
CA ILE A 237 10.74 3.90 -14.85
C ILE A 237 11.32 4.20 -13.47
N GLN A 238 10.46 4.54 -12.53
CA GLN A 238 10.86 4.81 -11.16
C GLN A 238 11.43 3.57 -10.45
N ASP A 239 12.24 3.81 -9.44
CA ASP A 239 12.75 2.80 -8.52
C ASP A 239 11.60 2.04 -7.84
N ILE A 240 11.86 0.79 -7.50
CA ILE A 240 10.99 -0.01 -6.62
C ILE A 240 11.60 -0.09 -5.22
N THR A 241 10.81 -0.55 -4.25
CA THR A 241 11.31 -0.80 -2.90
C THR A 241 10.73 -2.10 -2.37
N TRP A 242 11.58 -3.03 -1.93
CA TRP A 242 11.07 -4.09 -1.07
C TRP A 242 11.00 -3.54 0.35
N VAL A 243 9.80 -3.23 0.81
CA VAL A 243 9.56 -2.64 2.12
C VAL A 243 9.83 -3.66 3.22
N ALA A 244 10.19 -3.21 4.41
CA ALA A 244 10.17 -4.00 5.62
C ALA A 244 9.35 -3.28 6.69
N ILE A 245 8.49 -4.00 7.39
CA ILE A 245 7.94 -3.53 8.65
C ILE A 245 8.90 -4.01 9.73
N ILE A 246 9.52 -3.07 10.41
CA ILE A 246 10.50 -3.36 11.45
C ILE A 246 9.96 -2.98 12.82
N GLN A 247 10.40 -3.70 13.83
CA GLN A 247 10.02 -3.53 15.22
C GLN A 247 11.25 -3.48 16.12
N LYS A 248 11.17 -2.66 17.16
CA LYS A 248 12.16 -2.62 18.22
C LYS A 248 11.87 -3.70 19.28
N TYR A 249 12.89 -4.44 19.66
CA TYR A 249 12.81 -5.50 20.66
C TYR A 249 13.60 -5.07 21.91
N PRO A 250 12.98 -4.40 22.89
CA PRO A 250 13.69 -3.85 24.07
C PRO A 250 14.46 -4.89 24.87
N GLU A 251 13.96 -6.13 24.91
CA GLU A 251 14.56 -7.26 25.62
C GLU A 251 15.59 -8.05 24.79
N GLY A 252 15.85 -7.60 23.56
CA GLY A 252 16.71 -8.27 22.58
C GLY A 252 15.93 -8.92 21.46
N ILE A 253 16.56 -9.02 20.29
CA ILE A 253 15.97 -9.64 19.10
C ILE A 253 15.74 -11.13 19.36
N PRO A 254 14.54 -11.68 19.08
CA PRO A 254 14.28 -13.12 19.14
C PRO A 254 15.27 -13.90 18.26
N ASP A 255 15.70 -15.08 18.70
CA ASP A 255 16.74 -15.85 18.01
C ASP A 255 16.40 -16.15 16.54
N HIS A 256 15.13 -16.43 16.23
CA HIS A 256 14.68 -16.72 14.87
C HIS A 256 14.60 -15.47 13.95
N LEU A 257 14.75 -14.27 14.52
CA LEU A 257 14.80 -12.99 13.78
C LEU A 257 16.21 -12.38 13.77
N ARG A 258 17.18 -13.09 14.30
CA ARG A 258 18.58 -12.66 14.35
C ARG A 258 19.32 -13.20 13.13
N VAL A 259 20.04 -12.32 12.44
CA VAL A 259 20.87 -12.69 11.29
C VAL A 259 22.33 -12.40 11.62
N LEU A 260 23.20 -13.40 11.43
CA LEU A 260 24.60 -13.32 11.82
C LEU A 260 25.56 -13.25 10.63
N THR A 261 25.10 -13.72 9.47
CA THR A 261 25.93 -13.79 8.26
C THR A 261 25.39 -12.85 7.19
N PRO A 262 26.16 -11.90 6.67
CA PRO A 262 25.70 -11.03 5.60
C PRO A 262 25.50 -11.80 4.30
N LEU A 263 24.51 -11.39 3.52
CA LEU A 263 24.33 -11.92 2.16
C LEU A 263 25.45 -11.43 1.22
N PRO A 264 25.73 -12.16 0.15
CA PRO A 264 26.70 -11.74 -0.87
C PRO A 264 26.42 -10.32 -1.39
N GLY A 265 27.47 -9.51 -1.57
CA GLY A 265 27.35 -8.13 -2.03
C GLY A 265 27.15 -7.08 -0.93
N TYR A 266 27.08 -7.48 0.33
CA TYR A 266 26.86 -6.59 1.46
C TYR A 266 27.85 -5.43 1.53
N GLU A 267 29.16 -5.66 1.33
CA GLU A 267 30.17 -4.61 1.39
C GLU A 267 29.93 -3.45 0.39
N LEU A 268 29.33 -3.75 -0.72
CA LEU A 268 28.93 -2.72 -1.69
C LEU A 268 27.64 -2.01 -1.22
N ALA A 269 26.67 -2.75 -0.70
CA ALA A 269 25.40 -2.24 -0.22
C ALA A 269 25.56 -1.36 1.04
N ARG A 270 26.49 -1.71 1.93
CA ARG A 270 26.81 -0.99 3.16
C ARG A 270 27.02 0.50 2.95
N ARG A 271 27.72 0.88 1.87
CA ARG A 271 27.96 2.27 1.50
C ARG A 271 26.68 3.09 1.27
N ASN A 272 25.58 2.42 0.91
CA ASN A 272 24.28 3.08 0.79
C ASN A 272 23.78 3.52 2.16
N TYR A 273 23.91 2.68 3.17
CA TYR A 273 23.38 2.93 4.52
C TYR A 273 24.23 3.94 5.26
N GLU A 274 25.55 3.84 5.17
CA GLU A 274 26.48 4.82 5.73
C GLU A 274 26.23 6.25 5.24
N SER A 275 25.68 6.42 4.05
CA SER A 275 25.36 7.74 3.48
C SER A 275 24.04 8.33 4.01
N TYR A 276 23.15 7.50 4.55
CA TYR A 276 21.86 7.92 5.12
C TYR A 276 21.85 7.90 6.65
N VAL A 277 22.74 7.14 7.26
CA VAL A 277 22.86 6.96 8.69
C VAL A 277 24.25 7.40 9.12
N THR A 278 24.36 8.30 10.09
CA THR A 278 25.63 8.66 10.70
C THR A 278 25.83 7.88 12.00
N PRO A 279 27.08 7.53 12.36
CA PRO A 279 27.38 6.86 13.64
C PRO A 279 26.92 7.64 14.86
N ASP A 280 26.80 8.95 14.76
CA ASP A 280 26.39 9.85 15.85
C ASP A 280 24.86 9.97 15.99
N GLY A 281 24.10 9.02 15.42
CA GLY A 281 22.64 9.15 15.26
C GLY A 281 22.36 10.17 14.19
N MET A 282 21.72 10.32 13.46
CA MET A 282 20.80 10.60 12.43
C MET A 282 20.70 12.02 12.03
N ASP A 283 21.58 12.40 11.15
CA ASP A 283 21.26 13.45 10.20
C ASP A 283 20.49 12.84 9.02
N PHE A 284 19.28 13.31 8.81
CA PHE A 284 18.57 13.19 7.54
C PHE A 284 19.29 14.05 6.51
N LYS A 285 20.39 13.53 5.99
CA LYS A 285 21.16 14.26 4.97
C LYS A 285 20.30 14.47 3.74
N GLY A 286 19.74 15.66 3.64
CA GLY A 286 19.19 16.18 2.39
C GLY A 286 17.69 16.36 2.28
N VAL A 287 16.85 15.86 3.20
CA VAL A 287 15.39 16.03 3.10
C VAL A 287 14.81 16.83 4.26
N TYR A 288 15.31 16.63 5.47
CA TYR A 288 14.89 17.41 6.64
C TYR A 288 16.10 17.74 7.51
N PRO A 289 16.31 18.99 7.89
CA PRO A 289 17.43 19.42 8.74
C PRO A 289 17.12 19.11 10.22
N VAL A 290 16.70 17.91 10.53
CA VAL A 290 16.38 17.51 11.88
C VAL A 290 17.36 16.42 12.29
N THR A 291 18.22 16.76 13.22
CA THR A 291 19.02 15.78 13.94
C THR A 291 18.11 15.03 14.88
N LEU A 292 17.78 13.79 14.55
CA LEU A 292 17.10 12.90 15.49
C LEU A 292 18.12 12.40 16.52
N PRO A 293 17.83 12.38 17.83
CA PRO A 293 18.74 11.77 18.77
C PRO A 293 18.62 10.29 18.54
N VAL A 294 19.70 9.71 18.35
CA VAL A 294 19.81 8.32 18.46
C VAL A 294 19.69 7.50 17.28
N ASN A 295 20.47 6.61 17.25
CA ASN A 295 20.49 5.21 16.95
C ASN A 295 19.25 4.60 16.25
N VAL A 296 18.18 5.29 16.04
CA VAL A 296 17.15 4.88 15.16
C VAL A 296 17.47 5.46 13.83
N VAL A 297 17.71 4.65 12.94
CA VAL A 297 17.94 5.03 11.58
C VAL A 297 16.82 5.97 11.16
N SER A 298 17.17 7.15 10.74
CA SER A 298 16.22 8.23 10.48
C SER A 298 15.11 7.83 9.51
N HIS A 299 15.40 6.97 8.56
CA HIS A 299 14.38 6.43 7.69
C HIS A 299 13.46 5.40 8.37
N ASN A 300 13.79 4.91 9.57
CA ASN A 300 12.90 4.08 10.36
C ASN A 300 11.82 4.90 11.05
N ALA A 301 12.13 6.14 11.41
CA ALA A 301 11.15 7.05 12.00
C ALA A 301 10.18 7.62 10.97
N TYR A 302 10.46 7.48 9.69
CA TYR A 302 9.75 8.12 8.61
C TYR A 302 8.27 7.70 8.52
N ARG A 303 7.99 6.39 8.66
CA ARG A 303 6.64 5.83 8.63
C ARG A 303 6.33 5.04 9.89
N GLY A 304 6.29 5.74 11.04
CA GLY A 304 5.86 5.14 12.31
C GLY A 304 4.45 4.56 12.20
N LEU A 305 4.23 3.39 12.82
CA LEU A 305 2.94 2.72 12.87
C LEU A 305 2.29 2.91 14.25
N PRO A 306 1.01 2.60 14.44
CA PRO A 306 0.34 2.67 15.74
C PRO A 306 1.13 1.90 16.80
N ASP A 307 1.42 2.47 17.93
CA ASP A 307 2.35 2.20 19.04
C ASP A 307 3.57 3.12 19.05
N SER A 308 3.89 3.75 17.92
CA SER A 308 4.89 4.80 17.90
C SER A 308 4.25 6.14 18.23
N SER A 309 4.96 7.01 18.93
CA SER A 309 4.53 8.39 19.08
C SER A 309 4.87 9.17 17.83
N ASN A 310 3.98 10.06 17.46
CA ASN A 310 4.20 11.03 16.42
C ASN A 310 5.09 12.16 16.92
N TYR A 311 5.92 12.67 16.02
CA TYR A 311 6.70 13.86 16.26
C TYR A 311 6.32 14.97 15.26
N TRP A 312 5.38 15.80 15.66
CA TRP A 312 5.05 17.02 14.93
C TRP A 312 5.52 18.22 15.72
N GLY A 313 6.70 18.69 15.39
CA GLY A 313 7.32 19.83 16.03
C GLY A 313 8.67 19.49 16.66
N TYR A 314 9.64 20.28 16.33
CA TYR A 314 11.00 20.18 16.87
C TYR A 314 11.00 20.65 18.33
N ASP A 315 11.25 19.75 19.27
CA ASP A 315 11.63 20.14 20.63
C ASP A 315 13.15 20.18 20.76
N ALA A 316 13.69 21.40 20.87
CA ALA A 316 15.12 21.62 21.03
C ALA A 316 15.71 20.96 22.30
N ASN A 317 14.87 20.63 23.27
CA ASN A 317 15.30 20.02 24.53
C ASN A 317 15.35 18.50 24.49
N ARG A 318 14.96 17.86 23.38
CA ARG A 318 15.01 16.41 23.18
C ARG A 318 14.18 15.55 24.17
N GLU A 319 13.36 16.16 25.01
CA GLU A 319 12.56 15.43 26.00
C GLU A 319 11.32 14.76 25.40
N ASN A 320 10.86 15.23 24.21
CA ASN A 320 9.65 14.75 23.53
C ASN A 320 9.94 14.13 22.16
N TRP A 321 11.03 13.39 22.06
CA TRP A 321 11.34 12.72 20.80
C TRP A 321 10.39 11.56 20.52
N PRO A 322 10.13 11.26 19.23
CA PRO A 322 9.21 10.19 18.91
C PRO A 322 9.69 8.86 19.49
N HIS A 323 8.82 8.22 20.21
CA HIS A 323 9.00 6.83 20.56
C HIS A 323 8.60 6.01 19.31
N ILE A 324 9.57 5.40 18.65
CA ILE A 324 9.35 4.52 17.51
C ILE A 324 9.50 3.09 17.98
N SER A 325 8.42 2.34 17.97
CA SER A 325 8.38 0.92 18.34
C SER A 325 8.23 0.02 17.11
N LYS A 326 7.49 0.49 16.11
CA LYS A 326 7.23 -0.21 14.85
C LYS A 326 7.15 0.81 13.71
N CYS A 327 7.72 0.50 12.55
CA CYS A 327 7.68 1.40 11.40
C CYS A 327 7.90 0.68 10.06
N GLY A 328 7.43 1.30 8.98
CA GLY A 328 7.70 0.86 7.61
C GLY A 328 8.98 1.51 7.06
N VAL A 329 9.87 0.71 6.49
CA VAL A 329 11.09 1.17 5.81
C VAL A 329 10.85 1.13 4.31
N ASN A 330 10.63 2.30 3.71
CA ASN A 330 10.41 2.44 2.27
C ASN A 330 11.18 3.61 1.64
N TRP A 331 12.21 4.10 2.32
CA TRP A 331 13.08 5.16 1.85
C TRP A 331 14.52 4.84 2.25
N GLY A 332 15.47 5.12 1.35
CA GLY A 332 16.87 4.73 1.54
C GLY A 332 17.19 3.31 1.04
N ASN A 333 16.22 2.40 1.05
CA ASN A 333 16.30 1.06 0.49
C ASN A 333 15.72 0.94 -0.93
N ASP A 334 15.39 2.05 -1.59
CA ASP A 334 14.96 2.08 -2.99
C ASP A 334 15.97 1.38 -3.90
N TYR A 335 15.47 0.58 -4.83
CA TYR A 335 16.30 -0.16 -5.80
C TYR A 335 16.00 0.30 -7.24
N PRO A 336 17.02 0.63 -8.04
CA PRO A 336 18.46 0.62 -7.73
C PRO A 336 18.92 1.76 -6.82
N GLY A 337 18.14 2.84 -6.67
CA GLY A 337 18.43 3.98 -5.81
C GLY A 337 19.45 4.94 -6.43
N LYS A 338 20.18 5.66 -5.59
CA LYS A 338 21.04 6.76 -6.05
C LYS A 338 22.16 6.39 -7.03
N TYR A 339 22.58 5.12 -7.04
CA TYR A 339 23.60 4.64 -7.96
C TYR A 339 23.04 4.25 -9.32
N GLY A 340 21.72 4.14 -9.42
CA GLY A 340 21.01 3.85 -10.66
C GLY A 340 21.27 2.45 -11.22
N TRP A 341 20.59 2.16 -12.31
CA TRP A 341 20.78 0.96 -13.12
C TRP A 341 21.76 1.29 -14.25
N GLU A 342 22.91 0.62 -14.26
CA GLU A 342 23.96 0.88 -15.27
C GLU A 342 24.30 2.38 -15.42
N GLY A 343 24.33 3.11 -14.29
CA GLY A 343 24.65 4.54 -14.26
C GLY A 343 23.48 5.48 -14.63
N LYS A 344 22.28 4.96 -14.91
CA LYS A 344 21.05 5.74 -15.11
C LYS A 344 20.16 5.64 -13.90
N ARG A 345 19.56 6.74 -13.49
CA ARG A 345 18.60 6.76 -12.37
C ARG A 345 17.28 6.12 -12.79
N GLY A 346 16.75 5.24 -11.93
CA GLY A 346 15.56 4.45 -12.20
C GLY A 346 15.87 3.06 -12.75
N LEU A 347 14.84 2.32 -13.14
CA LEU A 347 14.90 1.00 -13.74
C LEU A 347 14.59 1.08 -15.24
N PRO A 348 15.14 0.19 -16.07
CA PRO A 348 14.75 0.13 -17.47
C PRO A 348 13.31 -0.35 -17.63
N THR A 349 12.62 0.09 -18.68
CA THR A 349 11.25 -0.36 -19.01
C THR A 349 11.15 -1.87 -19.16
N GLY A 350 12.26 -2.55 -19.47
CA GLY A 350 12.36 -4.01 -19.48
C GLY A 350 11.93 -4.67 -18.17
N TYR A 351 11.96 -3.96 -17.05
CA TYR A 351 11.39 -4.45 -15.78
C TYR A 351 9.88 -4.74 -15.89
N LEU A 352 9.15 -3.93 -16.65
CA LEU A 352 7.73 -4.17 -16.92
C LEU A 352 7.51 -5.21 -18.02
N GLU A 353 8.39 -5.26 -19.02
CA GLU A 353 8.18 -6.01 -20.27
C GLU A 353 8.76 -7.44 -20.23
N ASN A 354 9.78 -7.69 -19.40
CA ASN A 354 10.51 -8.97 -19.35
C ASN A 354 10.39 -9.61 -17.96
N PRO A 355 9.68 -10.75 -17.83
CA PRO A 355 9.50 -11.44 -16.56
C PRO A 355 10.80 -11.90 -15.89
N ASP A 356 11.82 -12.27 -16.65
CA ASP A 356 13.10 -12.71 -16.09
C ASP A 356 13.88 -11.54 -15.51
N LEU A 357 13.86 -10.40 -16.20
CA LEU A 357 14.45 -9.17 -15.67
C LEU A 357 13.69 -8.70 -14.42
N ARG A 358 12.36 -8.74 -14.44
CA ARG A 358 11.52 -8.44 -13.28
C ARG A 358 11.93 -9.29 -12.08
N SER A 359 11.99 -10.60 -12.24
CA SER A 359 12.36 -11.52 -11.16
C SER A 359 13.75 -11.23 -10.59
N ARG A 360 14.71 -10.88 -11.43
CA ARG A 360 16.07 -10.50 -11.00
C ARG A 360 16.05 -9.18 -10.21
N VAL A 361 15.40 -8.17 -10.74
CA VAL A 361 15.30 -6.85 -10.09
C VAL A 361 14.61 -6.94 -8.73
N GLU A 362 13.52 -7.70 -8.64
CA GLU A 362 12.80 -7.92 -7.39
C GLU A 362 13.65 -8.65 -6.35
N ARG A 363 14.43 -9.65 -6.79
CA ARG A 363 15.39 -10.33 -5.93
C ARG A 363 16.44 -9.38 -5.39
N ASP A 364 17.02 -8.55 -6.26
CA ASP A 364 18.05 -7.58 -5.87
C ASP A 364 17.49 -6.52 -4.91
N ALA A 365 16.24 -6.09 -5.12
CA ALA A 365 15.54 -5.18 -4.22
C ALA A 365 15.29 -5.80 -2.84
N LEU A 366 14.88 -7.08 -2.80
CA LEU A 366 14.75 -7.83 -1.56
C LEU A 366 16.09 -7.92 -0.82
N ILE A 367 17.14 -8.38 -1.50
CA ILE A 367 18.50 -8.52 -0.92
C ILE A 367 18.98 -7.18 -0.37
N LYS A 368 18.73 -6.07 -1.06
CA LYS A 368 19.07 -4.73 -0.58
C LYS A 368 18.44 -4.43 0.78
N THR A 369 17.16 -4.75 0.95
CA THR A 369 16.48 -4.55 2.23
C THR A 369 16.98 -5.51 3.31
N LEU A 370 17.28 -6.76 2.95
CA LEU A 370 17.89 -7.72 3.89
C LEU A 370 19.28 -7.27 4.34
N HIS A 371 20.10 -6.70 3.47
CA HIS A 371 21.36 -6.08 3.84
C HIS A 371 21.20 -4.95 4.85
N TYR A 372 20.12 -4.17 4.71
CA TYR A 372 19.81 -3.12 5.65
C TYR A 372 19.44 -3.67 7.05
N ILE A 373 18.68 -4.76 7.11
CA ILE A 373 18.37 -5.46 8.38
C ILE A 373 19.65 -5.95 9.03
N TYR A 374 20.56 -6.56 8.25
CA TYR A 374 21.87 -6.97 8.75
C TYR A 374 22.66 -5.78 9.32
N TYR A 375 22.69 -4.67 8.60
CA TYR A 375 23.39 -3.45 9.01
C TYR A 375 22.87 -2.91 10.34
N MET A 376 21.55 -2.85 10.52
CA MET A 376 20.95 -2.42 11.79
C MET A 376 21.35 -3.32 12.97
N GLN A 377 21.31 -4.63 12.77
CA GLN A 377 21.56 -5.58 13.84
C GLN A 377 23.04 -5.68 14.22
N ASN A 378 23.94 -5.68 13.26
CA ASN A 378 25.33 -6.06 13.45
C ASN A 378 26.32 -4.90 13.42
N GLU A 379 26.04 -3.82 12.69
CA GLU A 379 26.94 -2.67 12.62
C GLU A 379 26.47 -1.51 13.51
N LEU A 380 25.18 -1.24 13.57
CA LEU A 380 24.63 -0.28 14.49
C LEU A 380 24.43 -0.87 15.90
N GLY A 381 24.35 -2.21 16.02
CA GLY A 381 24.12 -2.90 17.28
C GLY A 381 22.74 -2.64 17.87
N GLU A 382 21.75 -2.36 17.03
CA GLU A 382 20.41 -2.00 17.45
C GLU A 382 19.50 -3.22 17.57
N ASN A 383 18.64 -3.21 18.57
CA ASN A 383 17.66 -4.27 18.80
C ASN A 383 16.44 -4.14 17.89
N TRP A 384 16.68 -4.03 16.58
CA TRP A 384 15.64 -3.96 15.55
C TRP A 384 15.70 -5.18 14.64
N SER A 385 14.53 -5.70 14.30
CA SER A 385 14.35 -6.69 13.23
C SER A 385 12.99 -6.51 12.57
N VAL A 386 12.62 -7.40 11.65
CA VAL A 386 11.26 -7.42 11.13
C VAL A 386 10.24 -7.64 12.25
N ALA A 387 9.06 -7.06 12.11
CA ALA A 387 7.97 -7.28 13.05
C ALA A 387 7.48 -8.73 12.95
N ASP A 388 7.39 -9.43 14.10
CA ASP A 388 7.04 -10.85 14.16
C ASP A 388 5.53 -11.10 14.00
N ASP A 389 4.72 -10.05 14.10
CA ASP A 389 3.25 -10.09 14.12
C ASP A 389 2.57 -9.56 12.84
N GLU A 390 3.35 -9.13 11.84
CA GLU A 390 2.75 -8.50 10.64
C GLU A 390 2.48 -9.49 9.52
N TYR A 391 3.46 -10.27 9.13
CA TYR A 391 3.37 -11.20 8.01
C TYR A 391 3.79 -12.61 8.42
N HIS A 392 3.08 -13.59 7.90
CA HIS A 392 3.41 -15.01 8.04
C HIS A 392 3.07 -15.74 6.73
N HIS A 393 3.87 -15.48 5.68
CA HIS A 393 3.61 -16.09 4.38
C HIS A 393 3.89 -17.60 4.41
N PRO A 394 2.88 -18.45 4.12
CA PRO A 394 3.08 -19.89 4.02
C PRO A 394 3.97 -20.26 2.83
N VAL A 395 3.89 -19.46 1.77
CA VAL A 395 4.70 -19.60 0.55
C VAL A 395 5.58 -18.37 0.42
N LEU A 396 6.88 -18.58 0.32
CA LEU A 396 7.83 -17.48 0.14
C LEU A 396 7.75 -16.89 -1.27
N PRO A 397 7.98 -15.57 -1.42
CA PRO A 397 8.07 -14.96 -2.74
C PRO A 397 9.23 -15.57 -3.55
N ARG A 398 9.07 -15.65 -4.87
CA ARG A 398 10.11 -16.17 -5.78
C ARG A 398 11.46 -15.46 -5.60
N ALA A 399 11.43 -14.18 -5.23
CA ALA A 399 12.62 -13.39 -4.95
C ALA A 399 13.49 -13.97 -3.82
N ALA A 400 12.93 -14.78 -2.93
CA ALA A 400 13.65 -15.43 -1.81
C ALA A 400 14.29 -16.79 -2.19
N GLU A 401 14.08 -17.28 -3.40
CA GLU A 401 14.58 -18.59 -3.81
C GLU A 401 16.11 -18.69 -3.66
N GLY A 402 16.59 -19.72 -2.93
CA GLY A 402 18.00 -19.96 -2.70
C GLY A 402 18.68 -19.02 -1.69
N LEU A 403 17.91 -18.28 -0.87
CA LEU A 403 18.46 -17.62 0.32
C LEU A 403 18.77 -18.65 1.43
N PRO A 404 19.76 -18.39 2.30
CA PRO A 404 20.01 -19.21 3.49
C PRO A 404 18.81 -19.25 4.46
N ASP A 405 18.65 -20.34 5.19
CA ASP A 405 17.49 -20.58 6.06
C ASP A 405 17.26 -19.47 7.09
N GLU A 406 18.33 -18.91 7.69
CA GLU A 406 18.20 -17.78 8.63
C GLU A 406 17.50 -16.55 8.00
N TRP A 407 17.68 -16.34 6.70
CA TRP A 407 17.07 -15.25 5.96
C TRP A 407 15.64 -15.57 5.52
N LEU A 408 15.31 -16.84 5.32
CA LEU A 408 13.96 -17.24 4.94
C LEU A 408 12.95 -16.94 6.07
N GLU A 409 13.36 -17.06 7.32
CA GLU A 409 12.52 -16.69 8.47
C GLU A 409 12.24 -15.17 8.52
N ILE A 410 13.23 -14.35 8.14
CA ILE A 410 13.04 -12.91 7.99
C ILE A 410 12.05 -12.62 6.86
N VAL A 411 12.24 -13.24 5.67
CA VAL A 411 11.39 -12.99 4.51
C VAL A 411 9.94 -13.43 4.74
N ARG A 412 9.68 -14.47 5.52
CA ARG A 412 8.30 -14.86 5.90
C ARG A 412 7.53 -13.74 6.59
N ARG A 413 8.26 -12.82 7.22
CA ARG A 413 7.73 -11.68 7.99
C ARG A 413 7.89 -10.35 7.28
N MET A 414 8.16 -10.40 5.98
CA MET A 414 8.24 -9.21 5.13
C MET A 414 7.02 -9.13 4.20
N PRO A 415 6.75 -7.97 3.59
CA PRO A 415 5.76 -7.83 2.54
C PRO A 415 5.87 -8.88 1.43
N ALA A 416 4.73 -9.32 0.91
CA ALA A 416 4.65 -10.37 -0.12
C ALA A 416 5.23 -9.94 -1.47
N ILE A 417 5.16 -8.64 -1.78
CA ILE A 417 5.53 -8.04 -3.06
C ILE A 417 6.31 -6.74 -2.83
N PRO A 418 7.12 -6.31 -3.79
CA PRO A 418 7.76 -5.00 -3.72
C PRO A 418 6.74 -3.86 -3.90
N TYR A 419 7.04 -2.69 -3.37
CA TYR A 419 6.35 -1.46 -3.69
C TYR A 419 6.78 -0.95 -5.06
N VAL A 420 5.88 -1.05 -6.02
CA VAL A 420 6.06 -0.62 -7.41
C VAL A 420 5.45 0.77 -7.59
N ARG A 421 6.27 1.74 -8.00
CA ARG A 421 5.82 3.13 -8.15
C ARG A 421 5.26 3.44 -9.51
N GLU A 422 5.66 2.70 -10.53
CA GLU A 422 5.26 2.98 -11.91
C GLU A 422 4.85 1.70 -12.63
N SER A 423 3.69 1.77 -13.29
CA SER A 423 3.05 0.73 -14.07
C SER A 423 3.07 1.08 -15.56
N ARG A 424 2.73 0.14 -16.43
CA ARG A 424 2.22 0.47 -17.76
C ARG A 424 0.98 1.33 -17.60
N ARG A 425 0.82 2.36 -18.41
CA ARG A 425 -0.30 3.31 -18.36
C ARG A 425 -1.04 3.26 -19.66
N ILE A 426 -2.37 3.05 -19.64
CA ILE A 426 -3.18 2.97 -20.86
C ILE A 426 -3.06 4.25 -21.70
N VAL A 427 -3.28 4.13 -22.99
CA VAL A 427 -3.65 5.25 -23.85
C VAL A 427 -5.17 5.35 -23.82
N GLY A 428 -5.67 6.23 -22.96
CA GLY A 428 -7.10 6.42 -22.74
C GLY A 428 -7.71 7.48 -23.64
N ASN A 429 -9.01 7.67 -23.49
CA ASN A 429 -9.76 8.74 -24.14
C ASN A 429 -9.29 10.14 -23.73
N TYR A 430 -8.57 10.23 -22.64
CA TYR A 430 -7.89 11.42 -22.16
C TYR A 430 -6.57 11.04 -21.48
N THR A 431 -5.51 11.82 -21.68
CA THR A 431 -4.25 11.64 -20.98
C THR A 431 -4.03 12.82 -20.03
N LEU A 432 -4.10 12.56 -18.73
CA LEU A 432 -3.90 13.59 -17.71
C LEU A 432 -2.41 13.92 -17.60
N THR A 433 -2.10 15.21 -17.61
CA THR A 433 -0.73 15.75 -17.61
C THR A 433 -0.38 16.38 -16.26
N SER A 434 0.91 16.51 -15.98
CA SER A 434 1.38 17.22 -14.77
C SER A 434 1.00 18.70 -14.80
N SER A 435 0.89 19.31 -15.97
CA SER A 435 0.49 20.70 -16.15
C SER A 435 -0.92 20.98 -15.62
N GLU A 436 -1.81 19.99 -15.70
CA GLU A 436 -3.18 20.07 -15.17
C GLU A 436 -3.26 19.84 -13.65
N LEU A 437 -2.22 19.25 -13.09
CA LEU A 437 -2.07 19.10 -11.64
C LEU A 437 -1.41 20.32 -11.01
N LEU A 438 -0.73 21.14 -11.81
CA LEU A 438 -0.05 22.34 -11.35
C LEU A 438 -1.07 23.37 -10.88
N GLN A 439 -0.90 23.80 -9.65
CA GLN A 439 -1.57 25.00 -9.18
C GLN A 439 -0.62 26.20 -9.29
N ASN A 440 -1.17 27.34 -9.61
CA ASN A 440 -0.49 28.54 -9.23
C ASN A 440 -0.64 28.71 -7.68
N SER A 441 0.41 29.24 -7.04
CA SER A 441 0.52 29.31 -5.56
C SER A 441 -0.62 30.06 -4.86
N LEU A 442 -1.43 30.80 -5.60
CA LEU A 442 -2.57 31.56 -5.09
C LEU A 442 -3.82 30.68 -4.98
N SER A 443 -4.07 29.79 -5.95
CA SER A 443 -5.26 28.92 -5.94
C SER A 443 -5.24 27.87 -4.83
N TYR A 444 -4.09 27.44 -4.37
CA TYR A 444 -3.99 26.54 -3.21
C TYR A 444 -4.55 27.15 -1.92
N ARG A 445 -4.34 28.47 -1.72
CA ARG A 445 -4.85 29.20 -0.56
C ARG A 445 -6.36 29.42 -0.63
N ASP A 446 -6.91 29.52 -1.83
CA ASP A 446 -8.31 29.82 -2.08
C ASP A 446 -9.16 28.54 -2.27
N GLY A 447 -8.57 27.34 -2.15
CA GLY A 447 -9.28 26.06 -2.26
C GLY A 447 -9.75 25.70 -3.66
N GLN A 448 -9.28 26.40 -4.71
CA GLN A 448 -9.62 26.10 -6.08
C GLN A 448 -8.76 24.97 -6.65
N THR A 449 -9.35 24.11 -7.46
CA THR A 449 -8.63 23.08 -8.22
C THR A 449 -7.80 23.71 -9.34
N SER A 450 -6.70 23.06 -9.73
CA SER A 450 -5.80 23.53 -10.78
C SER A 450 -6.47 23.56 -12.15
N HIS A 451 -7.31 22.56 -12.42
CA HIS A 451 -8.12 22.41 -13.63
C HIS A 451 -9.42 21.70 -13.27
N GLU A 452 -10.53 22.17 -13.77
CA GLU A 452 -11.85 21.58 -13.54
C GLU A 452 -12.25 20.69 -14.71
N PHE A 453 -12.68 19.47 -14.38
CA PHE A 453 -13.19 18.52 -15.35
C PHE A 453 -14.69 18.26 -15.10
N PRO A 454 -15.55 18.34 -16.12
CA PRO A 454 -16.97 18.06 -15.96
C PRO A 454 -17.28 16.60 -15.64
N ASP A 455 -16.33 15.70 -15.89
CA ASP A 455 -16.36 14.27 -15.62
C ASP A 455 -15.38 13.87 -14.49
N ALA A 456 -15.12 14.76 -13.54
CA ALA A 456 -14.25 14.47 -12.39
C ALA A 456 -14.81 13.34 -11.52
N ILE A 457 -13.96 12.34 -11.22
CA ILE A 457 -14.30 11.15 -10.42
C ILE A 457 -13.51 11.04 -9.13
N ALA A 458 -12.40 11.75 -9.01
CA ALA A 458 -11.55 11.75 -7.83
C ALA A 458 -10.88 13.11 -7.66
N ILE A 459 -10.55 13.43 -6.41
CA ILE A 459 -9.79 14.62 -6.05
C ILE A 459 -8.56 14.17 -5.28
N GLY A 460 -7.39 14.71 -5.65
CA GLY A 460 -6.13 14.41 -5.00
C GLY A 460 -5.31 15.64 -4.70
N GLY A 461 -4.23 15.43 -3.94
CA GLY A 461 -3.24 16.46 -3.66
C GLY A 461 -2.00 15.80 -3.07
N TYR A 462 -0.92 15.88 -3.80
CA TYR A 462 0.39 15.38 -3.39
C TYR A 462 1.49 16.10 -4.17
N ILE A 463 2.74 15.86 -3.83
CA ILE A 463 3.88 16.35 -4.62
C ILE A 463 4.03 15.50 -5.88
N LEU A 464 4.75 16.01 -6.89
CA LEU A 464 5.24 15.16 -7.97
C LEU A 464 6.46 14.39 -7.46
N ASP A 465 6.18 13.24 -6.83
CA ASP A 465 7.16 12.40 -6.18
C ASP A 465 7.70 11.36 -7.16
N LEU A 466 8.92 11.59 -7.64
CA LEU A 466 9.62 10.69 -8.54
C LEU A 466 10.89 10.15 -7.88
N HIS A 467 10.98 8.84 -7.79
CA HIS A 467 12.14 8.11 -7.30
C HIS A 467 12.93 7.53 -8.46
N GLY A 468 14.02 8.20 -8.86
CA GLY A 468 14.69 7.88 -10.11
C GLY A 468 13.88 8.28 -11.35
N ALA A 469 14.38 7.99 -12.54
CA ALA A 469 13.75 8.35 -13.82
C ALA A 469 13.34 9.84 -13.93
N ASP A 470 14.12 10.71 -13.31
CA ASP A 470 13.85 12.14 -13.17
C ASP A 470 14.46 13.01 -14.29
N THR A 471 15.02 12.36 -15.32
CA THR A 471 15.52 13.04 -16.52
C THR A 471 14.39 13.31 -17.50
N ASP A 472 14.45 14.46 -18.14
CA ASP A 472 13.49 14.85 -19.19
C ASP A 472 13.56 13.91 -20.39
N SER A 473 12.46 13.81 -21.12
CA SER A 473 12.31 12.98 -22.31
C SER A 473 11.36 13.60 -23.33
N ASP A 474 11.28 12.99 -24.49
CA ASP A 474 10.35 13.40 -25.56
C ASP A 474 8.88 13.36 -25.12
N MET A 475 8.54 12.60 -24.06
CA MET A 475 7.18 12.55 -23.54
C MET A 475 6.74 13.90 -22.96
N GLU A 476 7.58 14.55 -22.18
CA GLU A 476 7.28 15.85 -21.58
C GLU A 476 7.07 16.90 -22.68
N TRP A 477 7.90 16.90 -23.72
CA TRP A 477 7.74 17.79 -24.87
C TRP A 477 6.46 17.52 -25.65
N LYS A 478 6.14 16.25 -25.87
CA LYS A 478 4.90 15.87 -26.61
C LYS A 478 3.63 16.35 -25.91
N PHE A 479 3.62 16.39 -24.59
CA PHE A 479 2.48 16.81 -23.78
C PHE A 479 2.57 18.24 -23.26
N ASP A 480 3.51 19.03 -23.76
CA ASP A 480 3.74 20.43 -23.32
C ASP A 480 3.91 20.56 -21.81
N GLU A 481 4.58 19.59 -21.20
CA GLU A 481 4.91 19.61 -19.80
C GLU A 481 6.23 20.36 -19.56
N LYS A 482 6.34 21.02 -18.40
CA LYS A 482 7.60 21.61 -18.00
C LYS A 482 8.60 20.52 -17.63
N ALA A 483 9.89 20.85 -17.76
CA ALA A 483 10.97 19.96 -17.40
C ALA A 483 10.79 19.35 -16.00
N ALA A 484 10.99 18.04 -15.90
CA ALA A 484 10.81 17.27 -14.66
C ALA A 484 11.62 17.86 -13.49
N SER A 485 12.88 18.24 -13.75
CA SER A 485 13.77 18.85 -12.76
C SER A 485 13.22 20.12 -12.09
N THR A 486 12.30 20.84 -12.77
CA THR A 486 11.68 22.06 -12.24
C THR A 486 10.39 21.80 -11.47
N GLN A 487 9.84 20.58 -11.51
CA GLN A 487 8.52 20.25 -10.99
C GLN A 487 8.52 19.22 -9.87
N ILE A 488 9.55 18.36 -9.80
CA ILE A 488 9.69 17.33 -8.78
C ILE A 488 9.65 17.98 -7.39
N ASN A 489 8.97 17.30 -6.45
CA ASN A 489 8.79 17.71 -5.05
C ASN A 489 8.01 19.02 -4.83
N ARG A 490 7.42 19.59 -5.86
CA ARG A 490 6.51 20.73 -5.67
C ARG A 490 5.11 20.24 -5.32
N PRO A 491 4.45 20.80 -4.29
CA PRO A 491 3.08 20.47 -3.95
C PRO A 491 2.13 20.63 -5.13
N ARG A 492 1.20 19.70 -5.26
CA ARG A 492 0.13 19.70 -6.26
C ARG A 492 -1.18 19.44 -5.57
N GLY A 493 -2.21 20.08 -6.06
CA GLY A 493 -3.57 19.86 -5.58
C GLY A 493 -4.12 21.04 -4.76
N PRO A 494 -5.43 20.99 -4.45
CA PRO A 494 -6.29 19.92 -4.92
C PRO A 494 -6.38 19.88 -6.44
N PHE A 495 -6.34 18.67 -7.03
CA PHE A 495 -6.52 18.43 -8.45
C PHE A 495 -7.61 17.38 -8.69
N GLN A 496 -8.23 17.41 -9.86
CA GLN A 496 -9.27 16.46 -10.26
C GLN A 496 -8.70 15.40 -11.20
N VAL A 497 -9.30 14.20 -11.17
CA VAL A 497 -9.03 13.11 -12.11
C VAL A 497 -10.29 12.88 -12.95
N PRO A 498 -10.24 13.04 -14.28
CA PRO A 498 -11.40 12.83 -15.13
C PRO A 498 -11.66 11.35 -15.43
N LEU A 499 -12.94 10.95 -15.57
CA LEU A 499 -13.38 9.58 -15.86
C LEU A 499 -12.70 9.00 -17.10
N ARG A 500 -12.51 9.82 -18.13
CA ARG A 500 -11.91 9.42 -19.42
C ARG A 500 -10.49 8.86 -19.31
N THR A 501 -9.80 9.06 -18.19
CA THR A 501 -8.48 8.46 -17.94
C THR A 501 -8.54 6.97 -17.61
N LEU A 502 -9.71 6.45 -17.23
CA LEU A 502 -9.93 5.03 -16.94
C LEU A 502 -10.21 4.19 -18.19
N ILE A 503 -10.62 4.82 -19.29
CA ILE A 503 -11.22 4.18 -20.47
C ILE A 503 -10.18 4.11 -21.58
N PRO A 504 -9.73 2.91 -21.99
CA PRO A 504 -8.86 2.74 -23.14
C PRO A 504 -9.50 3.30 -24.41
N ARG A 505 -8.67 3.90 -25.27
CA ARG A 505 -9.16 4.51 -26.52
C ARG A 505 -9.67 3.48 -27.52
N ASP A 506 -9.00 2.33 -27.61
CA ASP A 506 -9.18 1.39 -28.72
C ASP A 506 -9.58 -0.03 -28.24
N THR A 507 -9.93 -0.21 -26.95
CA THR A 507 -10.28 -1.53 -26.40
C THR A 507 -11.56 -1.44 -25.59
N ASP A 508 -12.60 -2.14 -26.04
CA ASP A 508 -13.89 -2.19 -25.38
C ASP A 508 -13.92 -3.26 -24.28
N GLY A 509 -14.71 -3.00 -23.22
CA GLY A 509 -14.84 -3.93 -22.10
C GLY A 509 -13.60 -4.02 -21.20
N LEU A 510 -12.67 -3.06 -21.30
CA LEU A 510 -11.50 -2.92 -20.45
C LEU A 510 -11.52 -1.57 -19.75
N LEU A 511 -11.15 -1.54 -18.46
CA LEU A 511 -10.94 -0.32 -17.67
C LEU A 511 -9.62 -0.42 -16.91
N ALA A 512 -9.02 0.73 -16.58
CA ALA A 512 -7.89 0.83 -15.66
C ALA A 512 -8.36 1.29 -14.27
N ALA A 513 -7.74 0.81 -13.20
CA ALA A 513 -8.16 1.12 -11.83
C ALA A 513 -7.04 1.11 -10.79
N GLU A 514 -5.81 1.35 -11.18
CA GLU A 514 -4.64 1.47 -10.28
C GLU A 514 -3.67 2.53 -10.82
N LYS A 515 -2.38 2.27 -10.79
CA LYS A 515 -1.33 3.15 -11.32
C LYS A 515 -1.28 3.19 -12.85
N ASN A 516 -2.16 2.45 -13.50
CA ASN A 516 -2.21 2.25 -14.95
C ASN A 516 -3.19 3.16 -15.70
N LEU A 517 -3.66 4.21 -15.05
CA LEU A 517 -4.51 5.25 -15.67
C LEU A 517 -3.81 5.91 -16.88
N SER A 518 -4.60 6.50 -17.77
CA SER A 518 -4.08 7.32 -18.86
C SER A 518 -3.55 8.65 -18.36
N MET A 519 -2.27 8.69 -18.08
CA MET A 519 -1.57 9.85 -17.55
C MET A 519 -0.13 9.88 -18.05
N THR A 520 0.49 11.05 -17.98
CA THR A 520 1.93 11.17 -18.25
C THR A 520 2.75 10.59 -17.09
N ARG A 521 4.03 10.36 -17.32
CA ARG A 521 4.98 9.90 -16.31
C ARG A 521 5.06 10.87 -15.12
N LEU A 522 5.10 12.18 -15.39
CA LEU A 522 5.15 13.18 -14.32
C LEU A 522 3.86 13.21 -13.51
N ALA A 523 2.70 13.15 -14.17
CA ALA A 523 1.43 13.08 -13.48
C ALA A 523 1.32 11.84 -12.57
N ALA A 524 1.88 10.70 -13.01
CA ALA A 524 1.92 9.48 -12.19
C ALA A 524 2.62 9.69 -10.85
N GLY A 525 3.58 10.59 -10.73
CA GLY A 525 4.24 10.92 -9.47
C GLY A 525 3.28 11.39 -8.37
N ALA A 526 2.13 11.98 -8.72
CA ALA A 526 1.13 12.42 -7.76
C ALA A 526 -0.14 11.54 -7.75
N LEU A 527 -0.39 10.78 -8.81
CA LEU A 527 -1.63 10.02 -8.99
C LEU A 527 -1.53 8.56 -8.54
N ARG A 528 -0.33 8.01 -8.40
CA ARG A 528 -0.07 6.62 -8.02
C ARG A 528 -0.36 6.27 -6.56
N LEU A 529 -0.74 7.26 -5.75
CA LEU A 529 -0.84 7.11 -4.31
C LEU A 529 -2.14 6.45 -3.86
N GLN A 530 -2.10 5.85 -2.68
CA GLN A 530 -3.19 5.01 -2.14
C GLN A 530 -4.56 5.71 -2.17
N PRO A 531 -4.72 6.99 -1.74
CA PRO A 531 -6.03 7.65 -1.78
C PRO A 531 -6.61 7.74 -3.18
N ILE A 532 -5.77 8.08 -4.17
CA ILE A 532 -6.18 8.27 -5.57
C ILE A 532 -6.55 6.92 -6.18
N CYS A 533 -5.69 5.90 -6.02
CA CYS A 533 -5.97 4.55 -6.51
C CYS A 533 -7.31 4.03 -5.98
N MET A 534 -7.60 4.25 -4.69
CA MET A 534 -8.86 3.78 -4.10
C MET A 534 -10.08 4.52 -4.66
N MET A 535 -10.02 5.85 -4.82
CA MET A 535 -11.12 6.63 -5.37
C MET A 535 -11.36 6.37 -6.86
N THR A 536 -10.30 6.28 -7.66
CA THR A 536 -10.41 5.95 -9.09
C THR A 536 -10.87 4.52 -9.32
N GLY A 537 -10.41 3.59 -8.48
CA GLY A 537 -10.90 2.21 -8.47
C GLY A 537 -12.39 2.12 -8.16
N GLN A 538 -12.87 2.85 -7.14
CA GLN A 538 -14.30 2.93 -6.83
C GLN A 538 -15.11 3.41 -8.04
N ALA A 539 -14.62 4.44 -8.76
CA ALA A 539 -15.27 4.94 -9.95
C ALA A 539 -15.25 3.91 -11.12
N ALA A 540 -14.14 3.20 -11.31
CA ALA A 540 -14.03 2.12 -12.29
C ALA A 540 -15.07 1.01 -12.02
N GLY A 541 -15.22 0.61 -10.75
CA GLY A 541 -16.24 -0.35 -10.34
C GLY A 541 -17.66 0.12 -10.58
N ALA A 542 -17.94 1.40 -10.32
CA ALA A 542 -19.25 1.99 -10.61
C ALA A 542 -19.56 2.04 -12.10
N LEU A 543 -18.54 2.29 -12.94
CA LEU A 543 -18.69 2.30 -14.39
C LEU A 543 -18.88 0.89 -14.97
N ALA A 544 -18.25 -0.12 -14.35
CA ALA A 544 -18.31 -1.51 -14.82
C ALA A 544 -19.62 -2.23 -14.50
N ALA A 545 -20.35 -1.79 -13.48
CA ALA A 545 -21.61 -2.39 -13.01
C ALA A 545 -22.78 -2.00 -13.92
#